data_52714c5b7ec6ffcade099f4284bd3974
#
_entry.id   52714c5b7ec6ffcade099f4284bd3974
#
_cell.length_a   1.000
_cell.length_b   1.000
_cell.length_c   1.000
_cell.angle_alpha   90.00
_cell.angle_beta   90.00
_cell.angle_gamma   90.00
#
_symmetry.space_group_name_H-M   'P 1'
#
loop_
_entity.id
_entity.type
_entity.pdbx_description
1 polymer ?
#
loop_
_entity_poly.entity_id
_entity_poly.type
_entity_poly.pdbx_seq_one_letter_code
_entity_poly.pdbx_strand_id
1 'polypeptide(L)'
;MTAPAVPVLRLCDVNVVRDGTPLLRSVSLTVHQGEHWALLGSNGAGKSTLLSLAGALVHPTHGTVEVLGRALGRVDLRELRSLVGHVDPRHPLRSPLRVRDVVLTGLTNTIEPVPRRHPTPDQRDRADRLLTTLGMGGKLEARWPTLSQGQRGRVLIARALMPLPRLLLLDEPATGLDLAAREQLLESLDTLRREHPALATVLVTHHLEELPASTTHAMLLREGECLSAGEVGQVLTTDAVSKCFDHPVHISRTDGRWAARALRPPYRGAGQAVQDTGRESAQTLSNSSR
;
A
#
# COMPACT_ATOMS: atom_id res chain seq x y z
N MET A 1 -1.78 -30.96 11.74
CA MET A 1 -1.66 -30.74 10.29
C MET A 1 -2.56 -29.56 9.96
N THR A 2 -2.00 -28.37 9.73
CA THR A 2 -2.75 -27.18 9.28
C THR A 2 -3.25 -27.45 7.88
N ALA A 3 -4.55 -27.24 7.64
CA ALA A 3 -5.11 -27.35 6.28
C ALA A 3 -4.30 -26.43 5.33
N PRO A 4 -4.07 -26.83 4.06
CA PRO A 4 -3.34 -25.98 3.12
C PRO A 4 -4.05 -24.64 2.99
N ALA A 5 -3.30 -23.55 3.16
CA ALA A 5 -3.84 -22.21 3.06
C ALA A 5 -4.43 -21.99 1.65
N VAL A 6 -5.69 -21.53 1.59
CA VAL A 6 -6.41 -21.37 0.31
C VAL A 6 -5.89 -20.12 -0.39
N PRO A 7 -5.36 -20.21 -1.62
CA PRO A 7 -4.93 -19.03 -2.36
C PRO A 7 -6.13 -18.16 -2.73
N VAL A 8 -6.03 -16.87 -2.47
CA VAL A 8 -7.03 -15.84 -2.85
C VAL A 8 -6.58 -15.02 -4.06
N LEU A 9 -5.27 -14.99 -4.33
CA LEU A 9 -4.69 -14.39 -5.52
C LEU A 9 -3.50 -15.24 -5.97
N ARG A 10 -3.44 -15.60 -7.26
CA ARG A 10 -2.29 -16.26 -7.86
C ARG A 10 -1.97 -15.62 -9.19
N LEU A 11 -0.73 -15.19 -9.35
CA LEU A 11 -0.13 -14.76 -10.59
C LEU A 11 0.96 -15.77 -10.95
N CYS A 12 0.96 -16.27 -12.19
CA CYS A 12 1.97 -17.21 -12.69
C CYS A 12 2.56 -16.65 -13.98
N ASP A 13 3.84 -16.29 -13.92
CA ASP A 13 4.65 -15.80 -15.05
C ASP A 13 3.97 -14.68 -15.86
N VAL A 14 3.45 -13.70 -15.12
CA VAL A 14 2.60 -12.64 -15.67
C VAL A 14 3.44 -11.56 -16.33
N ASN A 15 3.11 -11.27 -17.59
CA ASN A 15 3.64 -10.16 -18.36
C ASN A 15 2.49 -9.20 -18.71
N VAL A 16 2.75 -7.90 -18.62
CA VAL A 16 1.82 -6.85 -19.09
C VAL A 16 2.59 -5.90 -19.96
N VAL A 17 2.14 -5.77 -21.22
CA VAL A 17 2.66 -4.80 -22.20
C VAL A 17 1.53 -3.85 -22.58
N ARG A 18 1.80 -2.54 -22.55
CA ARG A 18 0.85 -1.50 -22.95
C ARG A 18 1.55 -0.53 -23.92
N ASP A 19 0.98 -0.34 -25.08
CA ASP A 19 1.52 0.53 -26.12
C ASP A 19 3.00 0.24 -26.42
N GLY A 20 3.37 -1.06 -26.49
CA GLY A 20 4.74 -1.52 -26.69
C GLY A 20 5.65 -1.42 -25.46
N THR A 21 5.20 -0.83 -24.37
CA THR A 21 5.98 -0.67 -23.13
C THR A 21 5.67 -1.81 -22.17
N PRO A 22 6.67 -2.60 -21.72
CA PRO A 22 6.48 -3.62 -20.72
C PRO A 22 6.31 -2.97 -19.34
N LEU A 23 5.16 -3.23 -18.71
CA LEU A 23 4.83 -2.75 -17.36
C LEU A 23 5.10 -3.79 -16.28
N LEU A 24 4.95 -5.09 -16.62
CA LEU A 24 5.34 -6.22 -15.78
C LEU A 24 6.04 -7.27 -16.63
N ARG A 25 7.05 -7.94 -16.06
CA ARG A 25 7.88 -8.95 -16.70
C ARG A 25 7.99 -10.18 -15.79
N SER A 26 7.37 -11.29 -16.25
CA SER A 26 7.43 -12.60 -15.60
C SER A 26 7.17 -12.58 -14.08
N VAL A 27 6.17 -11.81 -13.65
CA VAL A 27 5.85 -11.66 -12.24
C VAL A 27 5.00 -12.83 -11.77
N SER A 28 5.45 -13.50 -10.70
CA SER A 28 4.71 -14.56 -10.01
C SER A 28 4.48 -14.17 -8.55
N LEU A 29 3.25 -14.37 -8.05
CA LEU A 29 2.85 -14.06 -6.68
C LEU A 29 1.71 -14.98 -6.27
N THR A 30 1.75 -15.51 -5.07
CA THR A 30 0.61 -16.21 -4.46
C THR A 30 0.31 -15.55 -3.12
N VAL A 31 -0.94 -15.10 -2.95
CA VAL A 31 -1.46 -14.55 -1.68
C VAL A 31 -2.49 -15.53 -1.14
N HIS A 32 -2.35 -15.93 0.12
CA HIS A 32 -3.29 -16.82 0.77
C HIS A 32 -4.26 -16.06 1.70
N GLN A 33 -5.33 -16.72 2.04
CA GLN A 33 -6.31 -16.21 3.00
C GLN A 33 -5.64 -15.82 4.32
N GLY A 34 -5.95 -14.64 4.83
CA GLY A 34 -5.40 -14.10 6.07
C GLY A 34 -3.97 -13.54 5.98
N GLU A 35 -3.35 -13.56 4.81
CA GLU A 35 -2.07 -12.90 4.59
C GLU A 35 -2.26 -11.40 4.32
N HIS A 36 -1.32 -10.59 4.83
CA HIS A 36 -1.27 -9.15 4.66
C HIS A 36 0.02 -8.76 3.95
N TRP A 37 -0.10 -8.50 2.66
CA TRP A 37 1.01 -8.21 1.76
C TRP A 37 1.27 -6.72 1.61
N ALA A 38 2.53 -6.34 1.67
CA ALA A 38 3.02 -5.03 1.24
C ALA A 38 3.67 -5.15 -0.14
N LEU A 39 3.19 -4.40 -1.12
CA LEU A 39 3.81 -4.28 -2.43
C LEU A 39 4.59 -2.97 -2.50
N LEU A 40 5.90 -3.05 -2.47
CA LEU A 40 6.83 -1.94 -2.38
C LEU A 40 7.64 -1.76 -3.67
N GLY A 41 8.04 -0.54 -3.95
CA GLY A 41 8.88 -0.17 -5.09
C GLY A 41 8.75 1.30 -5.43
N SER A 42 9.68 1.80 -6.24
CA SER A 42 9.66 3.18 -6.73
C SER A 42 8.43 3.49 -7.59
N ASN A 43 8.18 4.77 -7.84
CA ASN A 43 7.13 5.18 -8.79
C ASN A 43 7.46 4.64 -10.19
N GLY A 44 6.45 4.11 -10.88
CA GLY A 44 6.65 3.46 -12.18
C GLY A 44 7.12 2.00 -12.12
N ALA A 45 7.37 1.41 -10.94
CA ALA A 45 7.82 0.02 -10.82
C ALA A 45 6.80 -1.05 -11.26
N GLY A 46 5.53 -0.68 -11.57
CA GLY A 46 4.49 -1.61 -11.99
C GLY A 46 3.46 -1.97 -10.91
N LYS A 47 3.57 -1.39 -9.68
CA LYS A 47 2.70 -1.70 -8.53
C LYS A 47 1.21 -1.57 -8.83
N SER A 48 0.76 -0.43 -9.37
CA SER A 48 -0.66 -0.20 -9.71
C SER A 48 -1.14 -1.12 -10.84
N THR A 49 -0.24 -1.54 -11.75
CA THR A 49 -0.55 -2.54 -12.79
C THR A 49 -0.82 -3.90 -12.15
N LEU A 50 0.03 -4.33 -11.21
CA LEU A 50 -0.16 -5.58 -10.47
C LEU A 50 -1.46 -5.53 -9.65
N LEU A 51 -1.73 -4.41 -8.97
CA LEU A 51 -2.97 -4.22 -8.22
C LEU A 51 -4.20 -4.25 -9.13
N SER A 52 -4.10 -3.68 -10.35
CA SER A 52 -5.18 -3.72 -11.34
C SER A 52 -5.46 -5.15 -11.85
N LEU A 53 -4.44 -6.01 -11.99
CA LEU A 53 -4.62 -7.43 -12.26
C LEU A 53 -5.34 -8.13 -11.11
N ALA A 54 -4.89 -7.90 -9.87
CA ALA A 54 -5.50 -8.47 -8.66
C ALA A 54 -6.98 -8.03 -8.49
N GLY A 55 -7.31 -6.80 -8.90
CA GLY A 55 -8.67 -6.26 -8.92
C GLY A 55 -9.50 -6.68 -10.14
N ALA A 56 -8.98 -7.54 -11.02
CA ALA A 56 -9.61 -7.94 -12.27
C ALA A 56 -10.01 -6.74 -13.17
N LEU A 57 -9.25 -5.64 -13.10
CA LEU A 57 -9.47 -4.43 -13.90
C LEU A 57 -8.78 -4.50 -15.26
N VAL A 58 -7.68 -5.22 -15.35
CA VAL A 58 -6.91 -5.47 -16.58
C VAL A 58 -6.60 -6.96 -16.72
N HIS A 59 -6.30 -7.38 -17.95
CA HIS A 59 -5.86 -8.75 -18.26
C HIS A 59 -4.35 -8.77 -18.47
N PRO A 60 -3.66 -9.89 -18.15
CA PRO A 60 -2.27 -10.07 -18.51
C PRO A 60 -2.10 -10.21 -20.02
N THR A 61 -0.96 -9.77 -20.57
CA THR A 61 -0.58 -10.04 -21.96
C THR A 61 -0.15 -11.49 -22.14
N HIS A 62 0.61 -12.01 -21.16
CA HIS A 62 1.01 -13.41 -21.05
C HIS A 62 0.97 -13.85 -19.59
N GLY A 63 0.96 -15.17 -19.36
CA GLY A 63 0.83 -15.74 -18.03
C GLY A 63 -0.62 -15.90 -17.60
N THR A 64 -0.84 -16.28 -16.35
CA THR A 64 -2.19 -16.50 -15.80
C THR A 64 -2.40 -15.74 -14.49
N VAL A 65 -3.62 -15.25 -14.31
CA VAL A 65 -4.06 -14.60 -13.07
C VAL A 65 -5.33 -15.30 -12.60
N GLU A 66 -5.30 -15.78 -11.37
CA GLU A 66 -6.45 -16.36 -10.68
C GLU A 66 -6.77 -15.50 -9.45
N VAL A 67 -8.03 -15.09 -9.34
CA VAL A 67 -8.55 -14.35 -8.18
C VAL A 67 -9.67 -15.15 -7.57
N LEU A 68 -9.55 -15.49 -6.29
CA LEU A 68 -10.49 -16.33 -5.53
C LEU A 68 -10.79 -17.69 -6.22
N GLY A 69 -9.74 -18.30 -6.83
CA GLY A 69 -9.82 -19.56 -7.57
C GLY A 69 -10.45 -19.45 -8.97
N ARG A 70 -10.69 -18.23 -9.46
CA ARG A 70 -11.28 -17.97 -10.78
C ARG A 70 -10.26 -17.34 -11.72
N ALA A 71 -9.99 -17.99 -12.84
CA ALA A 71 -9.03 -17.49 -13.84
C ALA A 71 -9.63 -16.30 -14.62
N LEU A 72 -8.86 -15.21 -14.74
CA LEU A 72 -9.25 -14.07 -15.58
C LEU A 72 -9.40 -14.52 -17.04
N GLY A 73 -10.44 -13.99 -17.71
CA GLY A 73 -10.81 -14.38 -19.08
C GLY A 73 -11.82 -15.53 -19.16
N ARG A 74 -12.15 -16.19 -18.03
CA ARG A 74 -13.12 -17.30 -17.96
C ARG A 74 -14.19 -17.10 -16.87
N VAL A 75 -14.38 -15.88 -16.39
CA VAL A 75 -15.28 -15.56 -15.27
C VAL A 75 -16.07 -14.30 -15.56
N ASP A 76 -17.28 -14.19 -14.97
CA ASP A 76 -18.00 -12.91 -14.93
C ASP A 76 -17.23 -11.93 -14.02
N LEU A 77 -16.66 -10.90 -14.64
CA LEU A 77 -15.86 -9.90 -13.96
C LEU A 77 -16.69 -9.06 -12.97
N ARG A 78 -18.00 -8.91 -13.18
CA ARG A 78 -18.87 -8.17 -12.24
C ARG A 78 -19.04 -8.95 -10.95
N GLU A 79 -19.29 -10.27 -11.06
CA GLU A 79 -19.39 -11.15 -9.90
C GLU A 79 -18.04 -11.20 -9.17
N LEU A 80 -16.93 -11.39 -9.89
CA LEU A 80 -15.60 -11.45 -9.28
C LEU A 80 -15.24 -10.16 -8.53
N ARG A 81 -15.47 -9.01 -9.17
CA ARG A 81 -15.19 -7.69 -8.57
C ARG A 81 -16.06 -7.39 -7.33
N SER A 82 -17.23 -8.00 -7.21
CA SER A 82 -18.05 -7.86 -6.00
C SER A 82 -17.45 -8.55 -4.77
N LEU A 83 -16.54 -9.52 -4.98
CA LEU A 83 -15.86 -10.27 -3.94
C LEU A 83 -14.47 -9.69 -3.59
N VAL A 84 -14.03 -8.64 -4.31
CA VAL A 84 -12.76 -7.95 -4.10
C VAL A 84 -13.05 -6.52 -3.67
N GLY A 85 -12.57 -6.14 -2.50
CA GLY A 85 -12.58 -4.75 -2.05
C GLY A 85 -11.45 -3.97 -2.70
N HIS A 86 -11.73 -2.83 -3.31
CA HIS A 86 -10.70 -1.96 -3.87
C HIS A 86 -10.85 -0.55 -3.31
N VAL A 87 -9.77 -0.02 -2.74
CA VAL A 87 -9.69 1.31 -2.16
C VAL A 87 -8.72 2.15 -2.98
N ASP A 88 -9.26 3.12 -3.70
CA ASP A 88 -8.51 4.18 -4.36
C ASP A 88 -8.80 5.51 -3.63
N PRO A 89 -7.81 6.18 -3.03
CA PRO A 89 -8.02 7.46 -2.35
C PRO A 89 -8.54 8.56 -3.28
N ARG A 90 -8.39 8.41 -4.61
CA ARG A 90 -8.90 9.33 -5.64
C ARG A 90 -10.36 9.06 -6.01
N HIS A 91 -11.13 8.44 -5.11
CA HIS A 91 -12.53 8.10 -5.35
C HIS A 91 -13.33 9.33 -5.85
N PRO A 92 -14.04 9.24 -6.98
CA PRO A 92 -14.62 10.39 -7.68
C PRO A 92 -15.92 10.94 -7.07
N LEU A 93 -16.33 10.47 -5.88
CA LEU A 93 -17.54 10.94 -5.21
C LEU A 93 -17.48 12.45 -4.91
N ARG A 94 -18.42 13.22 -5.46
CA ARG A 94 -18.55 14.66 -5.24
C ARG A 94 -19.82 15.05 -4.50
N SER A 95 -20.83 14.18 -4.46
CA SER A 95 -22.09 14.43 -3.81
C SER A 95 -21.97 14.58 -2.29
N PRO A 96 -22.76 15.44 -1.66
CA PRO A 96 -22.73 15.67 -0.22
C PRO A 96 -23.48 14.56 0.55
N LEU A 97 -23.17 13.29 0.24
CA LEU A 97 -23.73 12.14 0.93
C LEU A 97 -23.29 12.11 2.38
N ARG A 98 -24.11 11.49 3.23
CA ARG A 98 -23.69 11.15 4.59
C ARG A 98 -22.65 10.04 4.55
N VAL A 99 -21.75 10.01 5.52
CA VAL A 99 -20.69 9.00 5.64
C VAL A 99 -21.27 7.58 5.58
N ARG A 100 -22.35 7.30 6.31
CA ARG A 100 -23.05 6.01 6.26
C ARG A 100 -23.51 5.68 4.85
N ASP A 101 -24.10 6.64 4.13
CA ASP A 101 -24.63 6.41 2.78
C ASP A 101 -23.49 6.12 1.79
N VAL A 102 -22.33 6.78 1.93
CA VAL A 102 -21.13 6.46 1.16
C VAL A 102 -20.70 5.00 1.36
N VAL A 103 -20.68 4.52 2.61
CA VAL A 103 -20.34 3.12 2.90
C VAL A 103 -21.34 2.16 2.27
N LEU A 104 -22.63 2.47 2.33
CA LEU A 104 -23.70 1.67 1.75
C LEU A 104 -23.61 1.54 0.22
N THR A 105 -23.01 2.51 -0.50
CA THR A 105 -22.76 2.36 -1.95
C THR A 105 -21.85 1.18 -2.29
N GLY A 106 -21.07 0.70 -1.31
CA GLY A 106 -20.24 -0.49 -1.46
C GLY A 106 -21.02 -1.76 -1.80
N LEU A 107 -22.29 -1.87 -1.36
CA LEU A 107 -23.18 -3.00 -1.68
C LEU A 107 -23.47 -3.15 -3.18
N THR A 108 -23.36 -2.09 -3.94
CA THR A 108 -23.61 -2.06 -5.39
C THR A 108 -22.36 -1.79 -6.20
N ASN A 109 -21.25 -1.49 -5.51
CA ASN A 109 -20.01 -1.00 -6.09
C ASN A 109 -20.21 0.21 -7.03
N THR A 110 -21.18 1.08 -6.69
CA THR A 110 -21.49 2.32 -7.42
C THR A 110 -20.92 3.53 -6.69
N ILE A 111 -20.69 4.65 -7.40
CA ILE A 111 -20.22 5.90 -6.80
C ILE A 111 -21.35 6.56 -5.98
N GLU A 112 -22.56 6.53 -6.51
CA GLU A 112 -23.77 7.12 -5.91
C GLU A 112 -24.76 6.04 -5.51
N PRO A 113 -25.67 6.31 -4.56
CA PRO A 113 -26.74 5.39 -4.22
C PRO A 113 -27.61 5.04 -5.42
N VAL A 114 -27.94 3.77 -5.56
CA VAL A 114 -28.85 3.32 -6.63
C VAL A 114 -30.28 3.73 -6.28
N PRO A 115 -30.99 4.46 -7.16
CA PRO A 115 -32.37 4.85 -6.92
C PRO A 115 -33.27 3.65 -6.60
N ARG A 116 -34.23 3.82 -5.68
CA ARG A 116 -35.17 2.79 -5.24
C ARG A 116 -34.57 1.56 -4.55
N ARG A 117 -33.28 1.51 -4.31
CA ARG A 117 -32.66 0.49 -3.47
C ARG A 117 -32.58 1.01 -2.04
N HIS A 118 -33.32 0.38 -1.14
CA HIS A 118 -33.32 0.71 0.28
C HIS A 118 -32.45 -0.33 1.03
N PRO A 119 -31.34 0.07 1.68
CA PRO A 119 -30.58 -0.83 2.53
C PRO A 119 -31.43 -1.41 3.66
N THR A 120 -31.25 -2.70 3.96
CA THR A 120 -31.89 -3.35 5.09
C THR A 120 -31.36 -2.79 6.42
N PRO A 121 -32.09 -2.97 7.55
CA PRO A 121 -31.55 -2.63 8.87
C PRO A 121 -30.19 -3.27 9.14
N ASP A 122 -30.02 -4.57 8.87
CA ASP A 122 -28.73 -5.29 9.05
C ASP A 122 -27.58 -4.69 8.23
N GLN A 123 -27.88 -4.21 7.01
CA GLN A 123 -26.88 -3.55 6.17
C GLN A 123 -26.46 -2.19 6.74
N ARG A 124 -27.38 -1.44 7.32
CA ARG A 124 -27.09 -0.17 8.02
C ARG A 124 -26.28 -0.41 9.28
N ASP A 125 -26.68 -1.37 10.10
CA ASP A 125 -25.96 -1.74 11.32
C ASP A 125 -24.54 -2.23 10.99
N ARG A 126 -24.36 -2.97 9.87
CA ARG A 126 -23.05 -3.36 9.40
C ARG A 126 -22.21 -2.15 8.98
N ALA A 127 -22.77 -1.19 8.24
CA ALA A 127 -22.05 0.03 7.85
C ALA A 127 -21.59 0.80 9.10
N ASP A 128 -22.44 0.92 10.11
CA ASP A 128 -22.13 1.61 11.37
C ASP A 128 -21.04 0.88 12.16
N ARG A 129 -21.09 -0.45 12.24
CA ARG A 129 -20.01 -1.24 12.86
C ARG A 129 -18.67 -1.04 12.13
N LEU A 130 -18.63 -1.16 10.79
CA LEU A 130 -17.40 -0.94 10.02
C LEU A 130 -16.83 0.47 10.23
N LEU A 131 -17.68 1.48 10.24
CA LEU A 131 -17.27 2.86 10.52
C LEU A 131 -16.73 3.00 11.94
N THR A 132 -17.32 2.34 12.91
CA THR A 132 -16.85 2.36 14.32
C THR A 132 -15.48 1.69 14.45
N THR A 133 -15.30 0.50 13.87
CA THR A 133 -14.00 -0.21 13.82
C THR A 133 -12.90 0.66 13.21
N LEU A 134 -13.23 1.45 12.19
CA LEU A 134 -12.29 2.35 11.52
C LEU A 134 -12.21 3.75 12.18
N GLY A 135 -12.68 3.92 13.42
CA GLY A 135 -12.60 5.16 14.17
C GLY A 135 -13.48 6.30 13.63
N MET A 136 -14.55 5.97 12.89
CA MET A 136 -15.48 6.93 12.29
C MET A 136 -16.87 6.92 12.94
N GLY A 137 -17.08 6.19 14.05
CA GLY A 137 -18.37 6.03 14.71
C GLY A 137 -19.04 7.34 15.12
N GLY A 138 -18.26 8.37 15.53
CA GLY A 138 -18.78 9.71 15.86
C GLY A 138 -19.16 10.56 14.64
N LYS A 139 -19.01 10.08 13.38
CA LYS A 139 -19.17 10.84 12.14
C LYS A 139 -20.15 10.22 11.14
N LEU A 140 -21.02 9.32 11.56
CA LEU A 140 -21.96 8.59 10.69
C LEU A 140 -22.84 9.53 9.85
N GLU A 141 -23.29 10.63 10.44
CA GLU A 141 -24.16 11.63 9.82
C GLU A 141 -23.39 12.81 9.17
N ALA A 142 -22.06 12.83 9.31
CA ALA A 142 -21.24 13.88 8.68
C ALA A 142 -21.34 13.79 7.15
N ARG A 143 -21.13 14.92 6.48
CA ARG A 143 -21.17 15.00 5.01
C ARG A 143 -19.80 14.68 4.41
N TRP A 144 -19.76 13.87 3.34
CA TRP A 144 -18.53 13.48 2.65
C TRP A 144 -17.58 14.66 2.33
N PRO A 145 -18.04 15.81 1.79
CA PRO A 145 -17.13 16.92 1.48
C PRO A 145 -16.46 17.55 2.69
N THR A 146 -17.02 17.39 3.91
CA THR A 146 -16.48 17.98 5.14
C THR A 146 -15.38 17.14 5.79
N LEU A 147 -15.12 15.95 5.27
CA LEU A 147 -14.13 15.03 5.80
C LEU A 147 -12.71 15.41 5.39
N SER A 148 -11.74 15.25 6.32
CA SER A 148 -10.32 15.27 5.98
C SER A 148 -9.96 14.09 5.08
N GLN A 149 -8.82 14.16 4.40
CA GLN A 149 -8.36 13.09 3.51
C GLN A 149 -8.21 11.75 4.25
N GLY A 150 -7.64 11.73 5.46
CA GLY A 150 -7.55 10.50 6.27
C GLY A 150 -8.90 9.94 6.69
N GLN A 151 -9.88 10.81 7.01
CA GLN A 151 -11.24 10.38 7.29
C GLN A 151 -11.91 9.78 6.04
N ARG A 152 -11.71 10.38 4.86
CA ARG A 152 -12.19 9.84 3.59
C ARG A 152 -11.60 8.47 3.30
N GLY A 153 -10.29 8.29 3.49
CA GLY A 153 -9.62 6.99 3.31
C GLY A 153 -10.27 5.89 4.17
N ARG A 154 -10.52 6.16 5.46
CA ARG A 154 -11.17 5.21 6.38
C ARG A 154 -12.62 4.89 5.96
N VAL A 155 -13.37 5.87 5.51
CA VAL A 155 -14.72 5.65 4.97
C VAL A 155 -14.70 4.79 3.70
N LEU A 156 -13.71 5.00 2.79
CA LEU A 156 -13.55 4.18 1.60
C LEU A 156 -13.16 2.74 1.92
N ILE A 157 -12.37 2.51 2.97
CA ILE A 157 -12.09 1.16 3.47
C ILE A 157 -13.38 0.51 3.98
N ALA A 158 -14.18 1.21 4.83
CA ALA A 158 -15.48 0.71 5.27
C ALA A 158 -16.38 0.36 4.09
N ARG A 159 -16.42 1.23 3.08
CA ARG A 159 -17.19 1.01 1.85
C ARG A 159 -16.74 -0.26 1.11
N ALA A 160 -15.42 -0.45 0.96
CA ALA A 160 -14.87 -1.62 0.28
C ALA A 160 -15.14 -2.93 1.02
N LEU A 161 -15.36 -2.87 2.34
CA LEU A 161 -15.68 -4.02 3.20
C LEU A 161 -17.18 -4.37 3.24
N MET A 162 -18.07 -3.49 2.75
CA MET A 162 -19.52 -3.74 2.77
C MET A 162 -19.94 -5.04 2.09
N PRO A 163 -19.40 -5.44 0.92
CA PRO A 163 -19.77 -6.69 0.25
C PRO A 163 -19.15 -7.95 0.85
N LEU A 164 -18.45 -7.89 2.01
CA LEU A 164 -17.73 -9.01 2.61
C LEU A 164 -16.62 -9.58 1.70
N PRO A 165 -15.71 -8.75 1.21
CA PRO A 165 -14.67 -9.24 0.32
C PRO A 165 -13.75 -10.24 1.03
N ARG A 166 -13.15 -11.14 0.26
CA ARG A 166 -12.10 -12.06 0.73
C ARG A 166 -10.69 -11.53 0.46
N LEU A 167 -10.58 -10.54 -0.42
CA LEU A 167 -9.35 -9.82 -0.78
C LEU A 167 -9.62 -8.32 -0.76
N LEU A 168 -8.79 -7.55 -0.04
CA LEU A 168 -8.84 -6.09 0.02
C LEU A 168 -7.57 -5.52 -0.61
N LEU A 169 -7.74 -4.68 -1.61
CA LEU A 169 -6.68 -4.00 -2.35
C LEU A 169 -6.64 -2.52 -1.95
N LEU A 170 -5.48 -2.05 -1.52
CA LEU A 170 -5.26 -0.70 -1.01
C LEU A 170 -4.16 -0.03 -1.85
N ASP A 171 -4.54 0.94 -2.71
CA ASP A 171 -3.60 1.66 -3.57
C ASP A 171 -3.16 2.97 -2.91
N GLU A 172 -1.98 2.97 -2.30
CA GLU A 172 -1.37 4.12 -1.62
C GLU A 172 -2.34 4.85 -0.66
N PRO A 173 -2.99 4.15 0.28
CA PRO A 173 -4.09 4.70 1.09
C PRO A 173 -3.65 5.80 2.06
N ALA A 174 -2.35 5.94 2.34
CA ALA A 174 -1.79 6.94 3.23
C ALA A 174 -1.26 8.19 2.50
N THR A 175 -1.36 8.23 1.16
CA THR A 175 -0.85 9.36 0.36
C THR A 175 -1.52 10.67 0.76
N GLY A 176 -0.69 11.68 1.07
CA GLY A 176 -1.14 13.02 1.44
C GLY A 176 -1.73 13.14 2.84
N LEU A 177 -1.58 12.14 3.70
CA LEU A 177 -1.96 12.21 5.10
C LEU A 177 -0.85 12.88 5.93
N ASP A 178 -1.26 13.64 6.93
CA ASP A 178 -0.36 14.05 8.01
C ASP A 178 0.01 12.84 8.89
N LEU A 179 0.97 13.05 9.78
CA LEU A 179 1.47 11.99 10.66
C LEU A 179 0.34 11.34 11.48
N ALA A 180 -0.52 12.15 12.11
CA ALA A 180 -1.57 11.63 12.98
C ALA A 180 -2.63 10.83 12.19
N ALA A 181 -3.05 11.34 11.02
CA ALA A 181 -4.01 10.64 10.16
C ALA A 181 -3.45 9.34 9.60
N ARG A 182 -2.14 9.30 9.26
CA ARG A 182 -1.45 8.09 8.83
C ARG A 182 -1.44 7.04 9.95
N GLU A 183 -1.01 7.40 11.16
CA GLU A 183 -0.96 6.47 12.28
C GLU A 183 -2.37 5.90 12.60
N GLN A 184 -3.40 6.76 12.62
CA GLN A 184 -4.80 6.31 12.81
C GLN A 184 -5.26 5.36 11.72
N LEU A 185 -4.83 5.55 10.46
CA LEU A 185 -5.14 4.63 9.37
C LEU A 185 -4.48 3.26 9.60
N LEU A 186 -3.21 3.24 9.99
CA LEU A 186 -2.46 2.01 10.23
C LEU A 186 -3.03 1.23 11.42
N GLU A 187 -3.38 1.90 12.52
CA GLU A 187 -4.09 1.31 13.67
C GLU A 187 -5.44 0.70 13.25
N SER A 188 -6.16 1.38 12.35
CA SER A 188 -7.43 0.88 11.80
C SER A 188 -7.21 -0.39 10.97
N LEU A 189 -6.14 -0.48 10.18
CA LEU A 189 -5.79 -1.69 9.42
C LEU A 189 -5.37 -2.85 10.33
N ASP A 190 -4.62 -2.58 11.40
CA ASP A 190 -4.26 -3.57 12.42
C ASP A 190 -5.48 -4.09 13.17
N THR A 191 -6.46 -3.23 13.47
CA THR A 191 -7.73 -3.60 14.08
C THR A 191 -8.57 -4.46 13.13
N LEU A 192 -8.65 -4.06 11.86
CA LEU A 192 -9.37 -4.79 10.83
C LEU A 192 -8.86 -6.23 10.69
N ARG A 193 -7.55 -6.43 10.73
CA ARG A 193 -6.96 -7.78 10.71
C ARG A 193 -7.44 -8.64 11.88
N ARG A 194 -7.48 -8.08 13.08
CA ARG A 194 -7.91 -8.82 14.28
C ARG A 194 -9.38 -9.22 14.19
N GLU A 195 -10.24 -8.35 13.66
CA GLU A 195 -11.68 -8.59 13.53
C GLU A 195 -12.02 -9.49 12.33
N HIS A 196 -11.17 -9.49 11.28
CA HIS A 196 -11.38 -10.24 10.05
C HIS A 196 -10.16 -11.12 9.71
N PRO A 197 -9.82 -12.14 10.51
CA PRO A 197 -8.59 -12.93 10.35
C PRO A 197 -8.49 -13.69 9.03
N ALA A 198 -9.62 -13.91 8.34
CA ALA A 198 -9.67 -14.58 7.04
C ALA A 198 -9.48 -13.61 5.85
N LEU A 199 -9.55 -12.29 6.09
CA LEU A 199 -9.37 -11.29 5.04
C LEU A 199 -7.91 -11.24 4.62
N ALA A 200 -7.64 -11.40 3.33
CA ALA A 200 -6.32 -11.10 2.77
C ALA A 200 -6.25 -9.65 2.32
N THR A 201 -5.10 -9.00 2.46
CA THR A 201 -4.90 -7.62 1.99
C THR A 201 -3.65 -7.51 1.14
N VAL A 202 -3.70 -6.65 0.11
CA VAL A 202 -2.52 -6.19 -0.64
C VAL A 202 -2.47 -4.67 -0.55
N LEU A 203 -1.50 -4.16 0.19
CA LEU A 203 -1.23 -2.74 0.37
C LEU A 203 -0.09 -2.31 -0.56
N VAL A 204 -0.36 -1.39 -1.45
CA VAL A 204 0.65 -0.75 -2.29
C VAL A 204 1.13 0.52 -1.62
N THR A 205 2.43 0.67 -1.49
CA THR A 205 3.07 1.91 -1.03
C THR A 205 4.51 2.01 -1.54
N HIS A 206 5.11 3.18 -1.43
CA HIS A 206 6.55 3.42 -1.64
C HIS A 206 7.27 3.86 -0.36
N HIS A 207 6.56 3.84 0.79
CA HIS A 207 7.09 4.20 2.11
C HIS A 207 7.01 3.02 3.09
N LEU A 208 8.12 2.66 3.71
CA LEU A 208 8.16 1.59 4.71
C LEU A 208 7.38 1.95 5.99
N GLU A 209 7.34 3.23 6.34
CA GLU A 209 6.64 3.77 7.48
C GLU A 209 5.11 3.64 7.37
N GLU A 210 4.60 3.36 6.17
CA GLU A 210 3.17 3.13 5.91
C GLU A 210 2.75 1.67 6.05
N LEU A 211 3.66 0.79 6.49
CA LEU A 211 3.34 -0.60 6.74
C LEU A 211 2.72 -0.78 8.12
N PRO A 212 1.49 -1.34 8.23
CA PRO A 212 0.92 -1.77 9.49
C PRO A 212 1.84 -2.78 10.21
N ALA A 213 1.83 -2.79 11.54
CA ALA A 213 2.58 -3.77 12.33
C ALA A 213 2.14 -5.21 12.00
N SER A 214 0.89 -5.36 11.55
CA SER A 214 0.28 -6.62 11.14
C SER A 214 0.71 -7.14 9.77
N THR A 215 1.55 -6.42 9.00
CA THR A 215 2.06 -6.90 7.70
C THR A 215 2.83 -8.22 7.87
N THR A 216 2.42 -9.25 7.11
CA THR A 216 3.00 -10.60 7.18
C THR A 216 3.99 -10.88 6.07
N HIS A 217 3.72 -10.38 4.88
CA HIS A 217 4.50 -10.63 3.67
C HIS A 217 4.81 -9.33 2.93
N ALA A 218 5.84 -9.37 2.12
CA ALA A 218 6.20 -8.25 1.25
C ALA A 218 6.63 -8.75 -0.13
N MET A 219 6.47 -7.89 -1.12
CA MET A 219 7.08 -8.02 -2.45
C MET A 219 7.76 -6.71 -2.79
N LEU A 220 9.01 -6.80 -3.22
CA LEU A 220 9.78 -5.70 -3.77
C LEU A 220 9.73 -5.77 -5.29
N LEU A 221 9.20 -4.71 -5.90
CA LEU A 221 9.03 -4.59 -7.35
C LEU A 221 9.92 -3.46 -7.88
N ARG A 222 10.71 -3.75 -8.92
CA ARG A 222 11.55 -2.78 -9.62
C ARG A 222 11.44 -3.00 -11.13
N GLU A 223 11.18 -1.94 -11.89
CA GLU A 223 11.13 -1.97 -13.36
C GLU A 223 10.25 -3.09 -13.96
N GLY A 224 9.14 -3.37 -13.27
CA GLY A 224 8.20 -4.42 -13.67
C GLY A 224 8.61 -5.84 -13.26
N GLU A 225 9.69 -6.03 -12.54
CA GLU A 225 10.20 -7.33 -12.11
C GLU A 225 10.13 -7.49 -10.58
N CYS A 226 9.87 -8.73 -10.13
CA CYS A 226 9.92 -9.08 -8.71
C CYS A 226 11.37 -9.31 -8.29
N LEU A 227 11.91 -8.45 -7.42
CA LEU A 227 13.24 -8.64 -6.85
C LEU A 227 13.23 -9.65 -5.70
N SER A 228 12.19 -9.64 -4.88
CA SER A 228 12.02 -10.53 -3.74
C SER A 228 10.58 -10.55 -3.29
N ALA A 229 10.06 -11.70 -2.88
CA ALA A 229 8.73 -11.87 -2.34
C ALA A 229 8.71 -12.99 -1.28
N GLY A 230 7.92 -12.80 -0.21
CA GLY A 230 7.81 -13.78 0.88
C GLY A 230 7.51 -13.12 2.22
N GLU A 231 7.88 -13.79 3.32
CA GLU A 231 7.70 -13.25 4.67
C GLU A 231 8.38 -11.88 4.83
N VAL A 232 7.69 -10.95 5.46
CA VAL A 232 8.11 -9.54 5.52
C VAL A 232 9.51 -9.36 6.13
N GLY A 233 9.84 -10.13 7.17
CA GLY A 233 11.14 -10.06 7.85
C GLY A 233 12.31 -10.61 7.01
N GLN A 234 12.03 -11.50 6.06
CA GLN A 234 13.03 -12.06 5.15
C GLN A 234 13.23 -11.17 3.91
N VAL A 235 12.16 -10.54 3.43
CA VAL A 235 12.16 -9.69 2.22
C VAL A 235 12.69 -8.29 2.52
N LEU A 236 12.26 -7.67 3.63
CA LEU A 236 12.66 -6.31 3.97
C LEU A 236 14.01 -6.32 4.68
N THR A 237 15.08 -6.40 3.88
CA THR A 237 16.46 -6.23 4.32
C THR A 237 17.04 -4.93 3.78
N THR A 238 18.03 -4.36 4.48
CA THR A 238 18.72 -3.14 4.04
C THR A 238 19.21 -3.25 2.59
N ASP A 239 19.81 -4.39 2.22
CA ASP A 239 20.33 -4.62 0.87
C ASP A 239 19.23 -4.73 -0.19
N ALA A 240 18.16 -5.50 0.08
CA ALA A 240 17.07 -5.69 -0.87
C ALA A 240 16.30 -4.38 -1.10
N VAL A 241 16.04 -3.62 -0.03
CA VAL A 241 15.36 -2.33 -0.14
C VAL A 241 16.24 -1.30 -0.84
N SER A 242 17.55 -1.25 -0.54
CA SER A 242 18.49 -0.36 -1.23
C SER A 242 18.54 -0.65 -2.74
N LYS A 243 18.54 -1.93 -3.14
CA LYS A 243 18.49 -2.34 -4.55
C LYS A 243 17.14 -1.98 -5.19
N CYS A 244 16.03 -2.18 -4.48
CA CYS A 244 14.69 -1.89 -4.99
C CYS A 244 14.49 -0.41 -5.30
N PHE A 245 15.00 0.47 -4.45
CA PHE A 245 14.84 1.92 -4.58
C PHE A 245 16.04 2.62 -5.25
N ASP A 246 17.04 1.84 -5.66
CA ASP A 246 18.29 2.35 -6.27
C ASP A 246 18.97 3.44 -5.43
N HIS A 247 18.91 3.29 -4.11
CA HIS A 247 19.48 4.25 -3.18
C HIS A 247 19.94 3.55 -1.90
N PRO A 248 21.16 3.84 -1.38
CA PRO A 248 21.62 3.28 -0.13
C PRO A 248 20.74 3.75 1.04
N VAL A 249 20.03 2.82 1.64
CA VAL A 249 19.18 3.09 2.81
C VAL A 249 19.50 2.08 3.91
N HIS A 250 19.34 2.50 5.14
CA HIS A 250 19.29 1.62 6.30
C HIS A 250 17.83 1.47 6.72
N ILE A 251 17.38 0.24 6.92
CA ILE A 251 16.06 -0.03 7.46
C ILE A 251 16.16 -0.52 8.90
N SER A 252 15.17 -0.18 9.70
CA SER A 252 15.02 -0.64 11.07
C SER A 252 13.59 -1.07 11.34
N ARG A 253 13.40 -1.93 12.34
CA ARG A 253 12.09 -2.35 12.81
C ARG A 253 12.02 -2.14 14.32
N THR A 254 11.04 -1.37 14.78
CA THR A 254 10.80 -1.08 16.19
C THR A 254 9.32 -1.28 16.47
N ASP A 255 8.97 -2.04 17.50
CA ASP A 255 7.58 -2.36 17.89
C ASP A 255 6.71 -2.84 16.72
N GLY A 256 7.30 -3.66 15.83
CA GLY A 256 6.64 -4.18 14.64
C GLY A 256 6.56 -3.21 13.45
N ARG A 257 6.94 -1.95 13.62
CA ARG A 257 6.90 -0.89 12.61
C ARG A 257 8.23 -0.75 11.89
N TRP A 258 8.18 -0.54 10.59
CA TRP A 258 9.34 -0.35 9.73
C TRP A 258 9.65 1.12 9.53
N ALA A 259 10.94 1.44 9.43
CA ALA A 259 11.42 2.77 9.09
C ALA A 259 12.65 2.66 8.18
N ALA A 260 12.78 3.63 7.26
CA ALA A 260 13.93 3.74 6.38
C ALA A 260 14.59 5.11 6.50
N ARG A 261 15.92 5.13 6.43
CA ARG A 261 16.70 6.37 6.36
C ARG A 261 17.86 6.22 5.39
N ALA A 262 18.18 7.27 4.64
CA ALA A 262 19.32 7.25 3.75
C ALA A 262 20.64 7.04 4.54
N LEU A 263 21.51 6.17 4.04
CA LEU A 263 22.87 6.06 4.49
C LEU A 263 23.66 7.24 3.90
N ARG A 264 23.93 8.25 4.74
CA ARG A 264 24.82 9.35 4.37
C ARG A 264 26.24 8.98 4.77
N PRO A 265 27.25 9.25 3.92
CA PRO A 265 28.63 9.28 4.42
C PRO A 265 28.71 10.25 5.61
N PRO A 266 29.56 9.98 6.60
CA PRO A 266 29.69 10.88 7.74
C PRO A 266 29.93 12.31 7.21
N TYR A 267 29.12 13.25 7.69
CA TYR A 267 29.26 14.68 7.36
C TYR A 267 30.68 15.11 7.75
N ARG A 268 31.58 15.27 6.77
CA ARG A 268 32.85 15.95 6.99
C ARG A 268 32.49 17.41 7.20
N GLY A 269 32.34 17.77 8.48
CA GLY A 269 32.07 19.13 8.88
C GLY A 269 33.11 20.06 8.24
N ALA A 270 32.68 21.19 7.71
CA ALA A 270 33.51 22.28 7.16
C ALA A 270 34.40 22.96 8.23
N GLY A 271 35.02 22.19 9.11
CA GLY A 271 35.83 22.62 10.26
C GLY A 271 37.32 22.29 10.20
N GLN A 272 37.85 21.73 9.08
CA GLN A 272 39.28 21.39 8.98
C GLN A 272 40.02 22.06 7.80
N ALA A 273 39.51 23.13 7.25
CA ALA A 273 40.18 23.85 6.14
C ALA A 273 40.83 25.18 6.55
N VAL A 274 41.14 25.38 7.82
CA VAL A 274 41.82 26.64 8.28
C VAL A 274 42.90 26.31 9.33
N GLN A 275 43.83 25.43 9.04
CA GLN A 275 45.08 25.28 9.85
C GLN A 275 46.33 24.89 9.08
N ASP A 276 46.36 25.02 7.74
CA ASP A 276 47.59 24.66 7.00
C ASP A 276 48.16 25.78 6.09
N THR A 277 47.78 27.04 6.34
CA THR A 277 48.38 28.20 5.64
C THR A 277 49.18 29.11 6.57
N GLY A 278 49.70 28.60 7.70
CA GLY A 278 50.39 29.42 8.73
C GLY A 278 51.83 29.00 9.04
N ARG A 279 52.53 28.18 8.21
CA ARG A 279 53.91 27.75 8.51
C ARG A 279 54.95 27.83 7.37
N GLU A 280 54.72 28.58 6.33
CA GLU A 280 55.69 28.77 5.26
C GLU A 280 56.15 30.22 5.05
N SER A 281 56.05 31.10 6.05
CA SER A 281 56.51 32.52 5.91
C SER A 281 57.50 32.99 7.02
N ALA A 282 58.27 32.08 7.62
CA ALA A 282 59.24 32.47 8.67
C ALA A 282 60.66 31.92 8.46
N GLN A 283 61.09 31.67 7.23
CA GLN A 283 62.49 31.21 6.99
C GLN A 283 63.20 31.85 5.77
N THR A 284 62.93 33.14 5.48
CA THR A 284 63.71 33.79 4.41
C THR A 284 63.93 35.30 4.78
N LEU A 285 64.49 35.54 5.94
CA LEU A 285 65.07 36.88 6.29
C LEU A 285 66.18 36.71 7.33
N SER A 286 67.28 36.05 6.98
CA SER A 286 68.57 36.23 7.67
C SER A 286 69.69 35.64 6.77
N ASN A 287 70.07 36.34 5.72
CA ASN A 287 71.40 36.30 5.14
C ASN A 287 71.53 37.40 4.09
N SER A 288 71.75 38.60 4.59
CA SER A 288 72.30 39.67 3.73
C SER A 288 72.88 40.76 4.66
N SER A 289 74.07 40.50 5.19
CA SER A 289 75.02 41.48 5.67
C SER A 289 76.33 40.80 6.07
N ARG A 290 77.20 40.63 5.09
CA ARG A 290 78.66 40.88 5.17
C ARG A 290 79.25 40.68 3.78
#